data_d4b005ff2efaa0bd94284c5e8681bd8a
#
_entry.id   d4b005ff2efaa0bd94284c5e8681bd8a
#
_cell.length_a   1.000
_cell.length_b   1.000
_cell.length_c   1.000
_cell.angle_alpha   90.00
_cell.angle_beta   90.00
_cell.angle_gamma   90.00
#
_symmetry.space_group_name_H-M   'P 1'
#
loop_
_entity.id
_entity.type
_entity.pdbx_description
1 polymer ?
#
loop_
_entity_poly.entity_id
_entity_poly.type
_entity_poly.pdbx_seq_one_letter_code
_entity_poly.pdbx_strand_id
1 'polypeptide(L)'
;MTTLTRAAACAPATTHEQRLNGLLLRKLMPLLIVVYVMSFLDRTNIALAKASMGIDLGLSAAAYGLGAGLFFLTYALAEVPSNLIMHRVGARFWITRIMITWGLLSAGMAFVQGETSFYIMRLLLGVAEAGLFPGVMLYLTYWFDREQRARATGYFLLGVCLANILSGPLGGALLELDGVLGWHGWQWLFVLEGLPAVALAYVVWKKLPDGPASAPWLTAADAQDIERRLAAEQAAAPQQSKLGQMFRDRQIWLAIVVYFVHQITIYTVIFFLPGIIGTYAALSPFQVGLLTAVPWIAAAIGAATFPRLATSPRRCRTLLFLGLLTMAAGLLLASLANSFIGLLGFSLTALMLFVVQSIIFVFPSSRLSGSALAAGLAFVTTCGLFGGFVGPSVMGLIEQTTGSTRNGLWIIAALLVCAALVSTRLRQGQEQP
;
A
#
# COMPACT_ATOMS: atom_id res chain seq x y z
N MET A 1 -15.55 -1.32 48.78
CA MET A 1 -16.51 -1.92 47.84
C MET A 1 -16.03 -1.55 46.42
N THR A 2 -15.22 -2.41 45.88
CA THR A 2 -14.53 -2.24 44.60
C THR A 2 -15.29 -3.09 43.57
N THR A 3 -16.16 -2.45 42.80
CA THR A 3 -16.80 -3.09 41.61
C THR A 3 -15.86 -2.95 40.45
N LEU A 4 -15.11 -4.01 40.20
CA LEU A 4 -14.41 -4.27 38.93
C LEU A 4 -15.44 -4.25 37.79
N THR A 5 -15.38 -3.22 36.95
CA THR A 5 -16.04 -3.19 35.65
C THR A 5 -15.42 -4.28 34.79
N ARG A 6 -16.07 -5.44 34.79
CA ARG A 6 -15.82 -6.54 33.86
C ARG A 6 -15.97 -6.00 32.45
N ALA A 7 -14.88 -5.93 31.68
CA ALA A 7 -14.94 -5.75 30.23
C ALA A 7 -16.00 -6.71 29.69
N ALA A 8 -16.98 -6.20 28.99
CA ALA A 8 -18.00 -7.01 28.34
C ALA A 8 -17.29 -7.95 27.37
N ALA A 9 -17.16 -9.20 27.77
CA ALA A 9 -16.69 -10.27 26.90
C ALA A 9 -17.69 -10.33 25.73
N CYS A 10 -17.20 -10.13 24.52
CA CYS A 10 -17.98 -10.25 23.30
C CYS A 10 -18.64 -11.64 23.32
N ALA A 11 -19.97 -11.68 23.33
CA ALA A 11 -20.70 -12.94 23.28
C ALA A 11 -20.30 -13.68 21.98
N PRO A 12 -20.13 -15.00 21.99
CA PRO A 12 -19.78 -15.73 20.78
C PRO A 12 -20.83 -15.46 19.69
N ALA A 13 -20.37 -15.13 18.49
CA ALA A 13 -21.25 -14.83 17.35
C ALA A 13 -22.24 -15.98 17.14
N THR A 14 -23.50 -15.65 16.95
CA THR A 14 -24.55 -16.65 16.68
C THR A 14 -24.28 -17.38 15.37
N THR A 15 -24.81 -18.58 15.19
CA THR A 15 -24.67 -19.33 13.93
C THR A 15 -25.16 -18.52 12.71
N HIS A 16 -26.18 -17.66 12.90
CA HIS A 16 -26.68 -16.76 11.86
C HIS A 16 -25.66 -15.69 11.50
N GLU A 17 -25.05 -15.03 12.49
CA GLU A 17 -24.01 -14.00 12.26
C GLU A 17 -22.77 -14.56 11.57
N GLN A 18 -22.34 -15.77 11.96
CA GLN A 18 -21.20 -16.44 11.31
C GLN A 18 -21.51 -16.73 9.83
N ARG A 19 -22.73 -17.21 9.53
CA ARG A 19 -23.19 -17.44 8.17
C ARG A 19 -23.23 -16.13 7.36
N LEU A 20 -23.77 -15.07 7.93
CA LEU A 20 -23.92 -13.77 7.27
C LEU A 20 -22.56 -13.15 6.99
N ASN A 21 -21.66 -13.12 7.96
CA ASN A 21 -20.29 -12.64 7.79
C ASN A 21 -19.53 -13.45 6.73
N GLY A 22 -19.70 -14.77 6.70
CA GLY A 22 -19.13 -15.64 5.66
C GLY A 22 -19.66 -15.32 4.25
N LEU A 23 -20.96 -15.00 4.15
CA LEU A 23 -21.59 -14.57 2.89
C LEU A 23 -21.02 -13.23 2.41
N LEU A 24 -20.93 -12.23 3.29
CA LEU A 24 -20.36 -10.92 3.00
C LEU A 24 -18.91 -11.04 2.48
N LEU A 25 -18.08 -11.79 3.19
CA LEU A 25 -16.69 -12.00 2.78
C LEU A 25 -16.60 -12.65 1.39
N ARG A 26 -17.42 -13.68 1.11
CA ARG A 26 -17.41 -14.38 -0.19
C ARG A 26 -17.94 -13.52 -1.34
N LYS A 27 -18.86 -12.61 -1.08
CA LYS A 27 -19.50 -11.78 -2.13
C LYS A 27 -18.73 -10.51 -2.42
N LEU A 28 -18.10 -9.88 -1.41
CA LEU A 28 -17.45 -8.58 -1.56
C LEU A 28 -15.93 -8.69 -1.74
N MET A 29 -15.27 -9.52 -0.92
CA MET A 29 -13.81 -9.50 -0.85
C MET A 29 -13.10 -9.94 -2.13
N PRO A 30 -13.53 -10.98 -2.88
CA PRO A 30 -12.81 -11.38 -4.09
C PRO A 30 -12.75 -10.25 -5.12
N LEU A 31 -13.84 -9.53 -5.34
CA LEU A 31 -13.88 -8.40 -6.28
C LEU A 31 -12.98 -7.26 -5.81
N LEU A 32 -13.07 -6.88 -4.53
CA LEU A 32 -12.25 -5.80 -3.96
C LEU A 32 -10.76 -6.15 -3.98
N ILE A 33 -10.38 -7.41 -3.70
CA ILE A 33 -9.00 -7.87 -3.78
C ILE A 33 -8.48 -7.79 -5.21
N VAL A 34 -9.25 -8.23 -6.20
CA VAL A 34 -8.85 -8.14 -7.62
C VAL A 34 -8.68 -6.69 -8.05
N VAL A 35 -9.58 -5.78 -7.66
CA VAL A 35 -9.44 -4.35 -7.91
C VAL A 35 -8.13 -3.81 -7.32
N TYR A 36 -7.80 -4.22 -6.11
CA TYR A 36 -6.59 -3.77 -5.41
C TYR A 36 -5.30 -4.36 -6.03
N VAL A 37 -5.35 -5.62 -6.45
CA VAL A 37 -4.26 -6.25 -7.20
C VAL A 37 -3.99 -5.48 -8.49
N MET A 38 -5.04 -5.16 -9.26
CA MET A 38 -4.90 -4.39 -10.51
C MET A 38 -4.30 -3.00 -10.26
N SER A 39 -4.72 -2.31 -9.20
CA SER A 39 -4.15 -1.00 -8.82
C SER A 39 -2.66 -1.10 -8.49
N PHE A 40 -2.23 -2.14 -7.79
CA PHE A 40 -0.81 -2.31 -7.47
C PHE A 40 0.03 -2.80 -8.64
N LEU A 41 -0.51 -3.61 -9.56
CA LEU A 41 0.15 -3.97 -10.81
C LEU A 41 0.47 -2.69 -11.60
N ASP A 42 -0.53 -1.85 -11.80
CA ASP A 42 -0.39 -0.57 -12.50
C ASP A 42 0.61 0.39 -11.82
N ARG A 43 0.67 0.37 -10.50
CA ARG A 43 1.63 1.19 -9.73
C ARG A 43 3.08 0.72 -9.88
N THR A 44 3.29 -0.57 -10.10
CA THR A 44 4.62 -1.20 -10.18
C THR A 44 5.16 -1.34 -11.59
N ASN A 45 4.31 -1.26 -12.63
CA ASN A 45 4.69 -1.43 -14.03
C ASN A 45 5.81 -0.48 -14.49
N ILE A 46 5.79 0.76 -14.02
CA ILE A 46 6.82 1.76 -14.31
C ILE A 46 8.24 1.31 -13.88
N ALA A 47 8.34 0.48 -12.84
CA ALA A 47 9.61 -0.03 -12.37
C ALA A 47 10.26 -1.01 -13.36
N LEU A 48 9.44 -1.85 -13.98
CA LEU A 48 9.85 -2.78 -15.03
C LEU A 48 10.15 -2.05 -16.34
N ALA A 49 9.36 -1.02 -16.67
CA ALA A 49 9.54 -0.19 -17.87
C ALA A 49 10.78 0.72 -17.79
N LYS A 50 11.37 0.97 -16.60
CA LYS A 50 12.43 1.96 -16.37
C LYS A 50 13.55 1.91 -17.40
N ALA A 51 14.07 0.73 -17.69
CA ALA A 51 15.23 0.57 -18.54
C ALA A 51 14.92 0.88 -20.01
N SER A 52 13.88 0.24 -20.59
CA SER A 52 13.49 0.43 -21.99
C SER A 52 12.90 1.81 -22.24
N MET A 53 11.93 2.22 -21.42
CA MET A 53 11.30 3.55 -21.50
C MET A 53 12.33 4.68 -21.31
N GLY A 54 13.31 4.49 -20.42
CA GLY A 54 14.37 5.47 -20.19
C GLY A 54 15.23 5.73 -21.43
N ILE A 55 15.56 4.66 -22.18
CA ILE A 55 16.32 4.75 -23.43
C ILE A 55 15.48 5.42 -24.52
N ASP A 56 14.24 4.95 -24.73
CA ASP A 56 13.37 5.42 -25.80
C ASP A 56 12.93 6.87 -25.65
N LEU A 57 12.68 7.32 -24.43
CA LEU A 57 12.23 8.69 -24.12
C LEU A 57 13.35 9.64 -23.73
N GLY A 58 14.61 9.15 -23.62
CA GLY A 58 15.75 9.95 -23.18
C GLY A 58 15.63 10.40 -21.72
N LEU A 59 14.97 9.61 -20.85
CA LEU A 59 14.77 9.97 -19.45
C LEU A 59 16.05 9.75 -18.65
N SER A 60 16.53 10.78 -17.98
CA SER A 60 17.60 10.64 -16.99
C SER A 60 17.12 9.85 -15.75
N ALA A 61 18.06 9.32 -14.97
CA ALA A 61 17.73 8.62 -13.71
C ALA A 61 17.00 9.55 -12.72
N ALA A 62 17.37 10.85 -12.67
CA ALA A 62 16.67 11.83 -11.84
C ALA A 62 15.27 12.11 -12.37
N ALA A 63 15.09 12.23 -13.69
CA ALA A 63 13.78 12.43 -14.32
C ALA A 63 12.84 11.25 -14.03
N TYR A 64 13.34 10.02 -14.15
CA TYR A 64 12.58 8.83 -13.78
C TYR A 64 12.20 8.84 -12.28
N GLY A 65 13.16 9.08 -11.39
CA GLY A 65 12.94 9.12 -9.95
C GLY A 65 11.92 10.19 -9.54
N LEU A 66 12.03 11.40 -10.12
CA LEU A 66 11.06 12.48 -9.89
C LEU A 66 9.67 12.09 -10.39
N GLY A 67 9.55 11.59 -11.62
CA GLY A 67 8.25 11.18 -12.17
C GLY A 67 7.60 10.04 -11.37
N ALA A 68 8.37 9.07 -10.91
CA ALA A 68 7.89 8.03 -10.01
C ALA A 68 7.36 8.62 -8.70
N GLY A 69 8.04 9.62 -8.16
CA GLY A 69 7.63 10.33 -6.94
C GLY A 69 6.40 11.22 -7.13
N LEU A 70 6.29 11.96 -8.24
CA LEU A 70 5.19 12.91 -8.51
C LEU A 70 3.80 12.27 -8.40
N PHE A 71 3.67 11.00 -8.69
CA PHE A 71 2.46 10.22 -8.47
C PHE A 71 2.00 10.33 -7.01
N PHE A 72 2.90 10.13 -6.04
CA PHE A 72 2.55 10.15 -4.62
C PHE A 72 2.21 11.53 -4.09
N LEU A 73 2.82 12.57 -4.66
CA LEU A 73 2.50 13.95 -4.31
C LEU A 73 1.04 14.25 -4.60
N THR A 74 0.59 14.00 -5.81
CA THR A 74 -0.80 14.27 -6.21
C THR A 74 -1.79 13.27 -5.61
N TYR A 75 -1.38 12.01 -5.44
CA TYR A 75 -2.17 11.01 -4.72
C TYR A 75 -2.48 11.48 -3.30
N ALA A 76 -1.47 11.90 -2.52
CA ALA A 76 -1.65 12.36 -1.15
C ALA A 76 -2.55 13.61 -1.06
N LEU A 77 -2.41 14.56 -1.98
CA LEU A 77 -3.22 15.77 -2.02
C LEU A 77 -4.67 15.50 -2.41
N ALA A 78 -4.92 14.54 -3.30
CA ALA A 78 -6.25 14.23 -3.80
C ALA A 78 -6.99 13.17 -2.95
N GLU A 79 -6.30 12.46 -2.04
CA GLU A 79 -6.85 11.34 -1.26
C GLU A 79 -8.05 11.76 -0.40
N VAL A 80 -7.92 12.83 0.37
CA VAL A 80 -8.99 13.32 1.26
C VAL A 80 -10.17 13.86 0.45
N PRO A 81 -9.99 14.77 -0.53
CA PRO A 81 -11.07 15.21 -1.40
C PRO A 81 -11.82 14.06 -2.08
N SER A 82 -11.09 13.07 -2.60
CA SER A 82 -11.67 11.90 -3.26
C SER A 82 -12.63 11.12 -2.34
N ASN A 83 -12.23 10.89 -1.08
CA ASN A 83 -13.06 10.19 -0.11
C ASN A 83 -14.30 10.98 0.31
N LEU A 84 -14.18 12.29 0.44
CA LEU A 84 -15.34 13.16 0.73
C LEU A 84 -16.36 13.12 -0.40
N ILE A 85 -15.91 13.08 -1.65
CA ILE A 85 -16.81 12.94 -2.81
C ILE A 85 -17.44 11.54 -2.79
N MET A 86 -16.67 10.48 -2.56
CA MET A 86 -17.19 9.11 -2.50
C MET A 86 -18.33 8.98 -1.48
N HIS A 87 -18.19 9.59 -0.30
CA HIS A 87 -19.23 9.59 0.73
C HIS A 87 -20.55 10.21 0.24
N ARG A 88 -20.49 11.16 -0.70
CA ARG A 88 -21.67 11.85 -1.23
C ARG A 88 -22.32 11.13 -2.42
N VAL A 89 -21.50 10.53 -3.29
CA VAL A 89 -21.98 9.96 -4.57
C VAL A 89 -22.13 8.45 -4.56
N GLY A 90 -21.70 7.78 -3.48
CA GLY A 90 -21.73 6.33 -3.33
C GLY A 90 -20.44 5.65 -3.78
N ALA A 91 -20.17 4.49 -3.15
CA ALA A 91 -18.93 3.75 -3.35
C ALA A 91 -18.87 3.11 -4.74
N ARG A 92 -19.96 2.51 -5.21
CA ARG A 92 -20.04 1.87 -6.54
C ARG A 92 -19.65 2.83 -7.65
N PHE A 93 -20.31 4.00 -7.70
CA PHE A 93 -20.01 5.01 -8.71
C PHE A 93 -18.56 5.50 -8.63
N TRP A 94 -18.12 5.84 -7.42
CA TRP A 94 -16.82 6.48 -7.24
C TRP A 94 -15.64 5.53 -7.49
N ILE A 95 -15.70 4.28 -7.00
CA ILE A 95 -14.67 3.27 -7.27
C ILE A 95 -14.63 2.96 -8.77
N THR A 96 -15.80 2.80 -9.43
CA THR A 96 -15.86 2.59 -10.87
C THR A 96 -15.21 3.74 -11.64
N ARG A 97 -15.50 5.01 -11.26
CA ARG A 97 -14.90 6.19 -11.88
C ARG A 97 -13.37 6.18 -11.69
N ILE A 98 -12.87 5.90 -10.47
CA ILE A 98 -11.45 5.78 -10.19
C ILE A 98 -10.84 4.76 -11.16
N MET A 99 -11.40 3.57 -11.28
CA MET A 99 -10.88 2.49 -12.12
C MET A 99 -10.84 2.86 -13.60
N ILE A 100 -11.88 3.50 -14.12
CA ILE A 100 -11.92 3.94 -15.52
C ILE A 100 -10.85 5.01 -15.77
N THR A 101 -10.79 6.03 -14.90
CA THR A 101 -9.88 7.15 -15.11
C THR A 101 -8.42 6.75 -14.98
N TRP A 102 -8.07 5.95 -13.94
CA TRP A 102 -6.69 5.48 -13.82
C TRP A 102 -6.33 4.50 -14.94
N GLY A 103 -7.20 3.54 -15.28
CA GLY A 103 -6.90 2.54 -16.31
C GLY A 103 -6.69 3.17 -17.69
N LEU A 104 -7.48 4.20 -18.05
CA LEU A 104 -7.29 4.96 -19.30
C LEU A 104 -5.99 5.78 -19.26
N LEU A 105 -5.66 6.42 -18.15
CA LEU A 105 -4.41 7.17 -18.00
C LEU A 105 -3.19 6.23 -17.99
N SER A 106 -3.29 5.06 -17.36
CA SER A 106 -2.25 4.06 -17.43
C SER A 106 -2.01 3.58 -18.86
N ALA A 107 -3.06 3.18 -19.56
CA ALA A 107 -2.93 2.84 -20.99
C ALA A 107 -2.38 4.03 -21.81
N GLY A 108 -2.76 5.26 -21.43
CA GLY A 108 -2.26 6.49 -22.05
C GLY A 108 -0.76 6.73 -21.84
N MET A 109 -0.14 6.13 -20.82
CA MET A 109 1.32 6.16 -20.63
C MET A 109 2.07 5.60 -21.84
N ALA A 110 1.48 4.67 -22.61
CA ALA A 110 2.07 4.14 -23.83
C ALA A 110 2.36 5.21 -24.91
N PHE A 111 1.75 6.38 -24.82
CA PHE A 111 1.88 7.47 -25.81
C PHE A 111 2.74 8.65 -25.30
N VAL A 112 3.43 8.49 -24.20
CA VAL A 112 4.35 9.48 -23.66
C VAL A 112 5.56 9.62 -24.59
N GLN A 113 5.95 10.87 -24.88
CA GLN A 113 7.01 11.20 -25.87
C GLN A 113 8.23 11.90 -25.26
N GLY A 114 8.34 11.94 -23.94
CA GLY A 114 9.48 12.57 -23.26
C GLY A 114 9.16 12.98 -21.83
N GLU A 115 10.09 13.65 -21.20
CA GLU A 115 10.08 13.96 -19.77
C GLU A 115 8.83 14.75 -19.33
N THR A 116 8.46 15.80 -20.04
CA THR A 116 7.31 16.65 -19.66
C THR A 116 5.99 15.86 -19.69
N SER A 117 5.75 15.11 -20.78
CA SER A 117 4.53 14.30 -20.90
C SER A 117 4.51 13.16 -19.87
N PHE A 118 5.68 12.60 -19.55
CA PHE A 118 5.84 11.64 -18.48
C PHE A 118 5.41 12.21 -17.12
N TYR A 119 5.90 13.40 -16.74
CA TYR A 119 5.52 14.05 -15.48
C TYR A 119 4.02 14.37 -15.43
N ILE A 120 3.45 14.90 -16.50
CA ILE A 120 2.01 15.20 -16.57
C ILE A 120 1.19 13.94 -16.35
N MET A 121 1.53 12.85 -17.02
CA MET A 121 0.82 11.58 -16.87
C MET A 121 0.96 11.01 -15.45
N ARG A 122 2.12 11.11 -14.82
CA ARG A 122 2.33 10.67 -13.43
C ARG A 122 1.52 11.49 -12.42
N LEU A 123 1.43 12.82 -12.62
CA LEU A 123 0.57 13.69 -11.80
C LEU A 123 -0.91 13.33 -11.97
N LEU A 124 -1.37 13.14 -13.21
CA LEU A 124 -2.76 12.77 -13.50
C LEU A 124 -3.12 11.39 -12.94
N LEU A 125 -2.22 10.40 -13.07
CA LEU A 125 -2.42 9.07 -12.48
C LEU A 125 -2.56 9.14 -10.97
N GLY A 126 -1.72 9.94 -10.28
CA GLY A 126 -1.82 10.12 -8.84
C GLY A 126 -3.18 10.68 -8.41
N VAL A 127 -3.72 11.68 -9.12
CA VAL A 127 -5.06 12.23 -8.86
C VAL A 127 -6.16 11.19 -9.17
N ALA A 128 -6.01 10.46 -10.27
CA ALA A 128 -7.03 9.52 -10.74
C ALA A 128 -7.20 8.31 -9.81
N GLU A 129 -6.07 7.78 -9.29
CA GLU A 129 -6.04 6.61 -8.40
C GLU A 129 -6.33 6.99 -6.94
N ALA A 130 -6.18 8.28 -6.59
CA ALA A 130 -6.34 8.75 -5.22
C ALA A 130 -7.72 8.40 -4.64
N GLY A 131 -7.71 7.90 -3.41
CA GLY A 131 -8.91 7.55 -2.67
C GLY A 131 -9.38 6.10 -2.86
N LEU A 132 -8.74 5.27 -3.69
CA LEU A 132 -9.14 3.87 -3.83
C LEU A 132 -8.99 3.11 -2.50
N PHE A 133 -7.81 3.13 -1.91
CA PHE A 133 -7.54 2.41 -0.66
C PHE A 133 -8.43 2.89 0.50
N PRO A 134 -8.41 4.18 0.88
CA PRO A 134 -9.26 4.64 1.97
C PRO A 134 -10.76 4.59 1.61
N GLY A 135 -11.09 4.65 0.33
CA GLY A 135 -12.46 4.44 -0.15
C GLY A 135 -12.95 3.03 0.10
N VAL A 136 -12.14 2.01 -0.17
CA VAL A 136 -12.47 0.63 0.18
C VAL A 136 -12.54 0.46 1.69
N MET A 137 -11.63 1.08 2.47
CA MET A 137 -11.71 1.04 3.93
C MET A 137 -13.02 1.64 4.45
N LEU A 138 -13.45 2.78 3.90
CA LEU A 138 -14.76 3.38 4.21
C LEU A 138 -15.91 2.46 3.78
N TYR A 139 -15.85 1.88 2.58
CA TYR A 139 -16.85 0.95 2.09
C TYR A 139 -17.04 -0.27 3.02
N LEU A 140 -15.94 -0.82 3.54
CA LEU A 140 -16.01 -1.94 4.49
C LEU A 140 -16.73 -1.56 5.80
N THR A 141 -16.77 -0.27 6.19
CA THR A 141 -17.55 0.19 7.36
C THR A 141 -19.06 0.10 7.17
N TYR A 142 -19.55 0.03 5.94
CA TYR A 142 -20.97 -0.11 5.63
C TYR A 142 -21.45 -1.58 5.73
N TRP A 143 -20.52 -2.54 5.86
CA TRP A 143 -20.82 -3.98 5.78
C TRP A 143 -20.42 -4.76 7.02
N PHE A 144 -19.32 -4.35 7.67
CA PHE A 144 -18.68 -5.12 8.71
C PHE A 144 -18.57 -4.32 10.01
N ASP A 145 -18.90 -4.97 11.14
CA ASP A 145 -18.57 -4.48 12.46
C ASP A 145 -17.03 -4.43 12.67
N ARG A 146 -16.58 -3.85 13.76
CA ARG A 146 -15.16 -3.58 14.03
C ARG A 146 -14.27 -4.83 13.93
N GLU A 147 -14.73 -5.96 14.46
CA GLU A 147 -13.96 -7.20 14.48
C GLU A 147 -13.87 -7.81 13.07
N GLN A 148 -15.01 -7.94 12.39
CA GLN A 148 -15.07 -8.51 11.04
C GLN A 148 -14.42 -7.59 10.01
N ARG A 149 -14.51 -6.28 10.19
CA ARG A 149 -13.81 -5.28 9.36
C ARG A 149 -12.30 -5.42 9.44
N ALA A 150 -11.74 -5.65 10.64
CA ALA A 150 -10.31 -5.90 10.79
C ALA A 150 -9.87 -7.15 9.98
N ARG A 151 -10.69 -8.21 10.00
CA ARG A 151 -10.45 -9.44 9.22
C ARG A 151 -10.57 -9.18 7.71
N ALA A 152 -11.60 -8.47 7.27
CA ALA A 152 -11.80 -8.10 5.87
C ALA A 152 -10.66 -7.23 5.34
N THR A 153 -10.20 -6.24 6.13
CA THR A 153 -9.03 -5.42 5.83
C THR A 153 -7.77 -6.26 5.69
N GLY A 154 -7.58 -7.25 6.58
CA GLY A 154 -6.45 -8.19 6.46
C GLY A 154 -6.44 -8.94 5.14
N TYR A 155 -7.58 -9.49 4.72
CA TYR A 155 -7.71 -10.13 3.40
C TYR A 155 -7.45 -9.16 2.24
N PHE A 156 -7.94 -7.94 2.32
CA PHE A 156 -7.74 -6.92 1.31
C PHE A 156 -6.24 -6.58 1.15
N LEU A 157 -5.53 -6.43 2.24
CA LEU A 157 -4.09 -6.13 2.24
C LEU A 157 -3.23 -7.28 1.70
N LEU A 158 -3.68 -8.54 1.75
CA LEU A 158 -3.00 -9.65 1.06
C LEU A 158 -2.92 -9.41 -0.46
N GLY A 159 -3.85 -8.64 -1.02
CA GLY A 159 -3.82 -8.23 -2.42
C GLY A 159 -2.53 -7.49 -2.81
N VAL A 160 -1.94 -6.71 -1.90
CA VAL A 160 -0.65 -6.02 -2.14
C VAL A 160 0.48 -7.02 -2.36
N CYS A 161 0.59 -8.02 -1.47
CA CYS A 161 1.61 -9.06 -1.60
C CYS A 161 1.44 -9.82 -2.93
N LEU A 162 0.21 -10.22 -3.22
CA LEU A 162 -0.12 -10.93 -4.45
C LEU A 162 0.20 -10.10 -5.69
N ALA A 163 -0.16 -8.82 -5.70
CA ALA A 163 0.14 -7.91 -6.80
C ALA A 163 1.64 -7.80 -7.06
N ASN A 164 2.44 -7.56 -6.02
CA ASN A 164 3.89 -7.43 -6.16
C ASN A 164 4.57 -8.74 -6.58
N ILE A 165 4.06 -9.90 -6.16
CA ILE A 165 4.54 -11.20 -6.62
C ILE A 165 4.24 -11.41 -8.12
N LEU A 166 3.03 -11.02 -8.56
CA LEU A 166 2.60 -11.21 -9.93
C LEU A 166 3.16 -10.16 -10.90
N SER A 167 3.41 -8.93 -10.43
CA SER A 167 3.82 -7.81 -11.29
C SER A 167 5.13 -8.11 -12.04
N GLY A 168 6.12 -8.70 -11.37
CA GLY A 168 7.39 -9.04 -11.98
C GLY A 168 7.24 -10.00 -13.17
N PRO A 169 6.73 -11.22 -12.97
CA PRO A 169 6.56 -12.20 -14.05
C PRO A 169 5.61 -11.72 -15.16
N LEU A 170 4.47 -11.09 -14.82
CA LEU A 170 3.53 -10.58 -15.80
C LEU A 170 4.13 -9.44 -16.63
N GLY A 171 4.66 -8.42 -15.97
CA GLY A 171 5.23 -7.28 -16.65
C GLY A 171 6.49 -7.65 -17.43
N GLY A 172 7.33 -8.55 -16.91
CA GLY A 172 8.48 -9.09 -17.64
C GLY A 172 8.08 -9.80 -18.93
N ALA A 173 7.01 -10.62 -18.88
CA ALA A 173 6.47 -11.28 -20.08
C ALA A 173 5.90 -10.28 -21.07
N LEU A 174 5.25 -9.20 -20.60
CA LEU A 174 4.71 -8.15 -21.47
C LEU A 174 5.81 -7.33 -22.15
N LEU A 175 6.93 -7.10 -21.46
CA LEU A 175 8.10 -6.44 -22.05
C LEU A 175 8.76 -7.26 -23.19
N GLU A 176 8.61 -8.58 -23.22
CA GLU A 176 9.09 -9.42 -24.33
C GLU A 176 8.28 -9.24 -25.63
N LEU A 177 7.15 -8.51 -25.60
CA LEU A 177 6.41 -8.12 -26.80
C LEU A 177 7.06 -6.96 -27.56
N ASP A 178 8.30 -6.59 -27.24
CA ASP A 178 9.05 -5.54 -27.93
C ASP A 178 9.14 -5.79 -29.43
N GLY A 179 8.83 -4.76 -30.24
CA GLY A 179 8.78 -4.84 -31.69
C GLY A 179 7.48 -5.40 -32.28
N VAL A 180 6.57 -5.98 -31.49
CA VAL A 180 5.28 -6.48 -31.96
C VAL A 180 4.41 -5.29 -32.41
N LEU A 181 3.92 -5.35 -33.64
CA LEU A 181 3.18 -4.26 -34.30
C LEU A 181 3.92 -2.91 -34.35
N GLY A 182 5.24 -2.91 -34.23
CA GLY A 182 6.07 -1.72 -34.22
C GLY A 182 6.04 -0.94 -32.90
N TRP A 183 5.51 -1.52 -31.83
CA TRP A 183 5.47 -0.93 -30.50
C TRP A 183 6.60 -1.46 -29.62
N HIS A 184 7.08 -0.60 -28.72
CA HIS A 184 8.02 -1.01 -27.68
C HIS A 184 7.34 -1.86 -26.59
N GLY A 185 8.08 -2.76 -25.98
CA GLY A 185 7.56 -3.66 -24.93
C GLY A 185 6.95 -2.91 -23.75
N TRP A 186 7.51 -1.75 -23.35
CA TRP A 186 6.93 -0.93 -22.29
C TRP A 186 5.57 -0.31 -22.65
N GLN A 187 5.30 -0.05 -23.94
CA GLN A 187 3.99 0.43 -24.39
C GLN A 187 2.93 -0.66 -24.23
N TRP A 188 3.26 -1.91 -24.62
CA TRP A 188 2.41 -3.06 -24.37
C TRP A 188 2.12 -3.27 -22.89
N LEU A 189 3.13 -3.12 -22.04
CA LEU A 189 2.98 -3.24 -20.59
C LEU A 189 1.90 -2.30 -20.06
N PHE A 190 1.96 -1.01 -20.39
CA PHE A 190 0.98 -0.02 -19.91
C PHE A 190 -0.42 -0.25 -20.49
N VAL A 191 -0.55 -0.61 -21.74
CA VAL A 191 -1.86 -0.85 -22.37
C VAL A 191 -2.51 -2.12 -21.82
N LEU A 192 -1.75 -3.23 -21.71
CA LEU A 192 -2.28 -4.52 -21.29
C LEU A 192 -2.47 -4.64 -19.78
N GLU A 193 -1.90 -3.74 -18.97
CA GLU A 193 -2.23 -3.65 -17.55
C GLU A 193 -3.31 -2.58 -17.27
N GLY A 194 -3.36 -1.49 -18.02
CA GLY A 194 -4.35 -0.42 -17.83
C GLY A 194 -5.76 -0.78 -18.35
N LEU A 195 -5.89 -1.31 -19.56
CA LEU A 195 -7.21 -1.63 -20.14
C LEU A 195 -8.01 -2.69 -19.36
N PRO A 196 -7.42 -3.75 -18.81
CA PRO A 196 -8.15 -4.68 -17.95
C PRO A 196 -8.78 -4.03 -16.74
N ALA A 197 -8.16 -2.97 -16.18
CA ALA A 197 -8.76 -2.20 -15.07
C ALA A 197 -10.06 -1.50 -15.52
N VAL A 198 -10.11 -0.96 -16.76
CA VAL A 198 -11.32 -0.38 -17.34
C VAL A 198 -12.39 -1.45 -17.55
N ALA A 199 -12.01 -2.63 -18.06
CA ALA A 199 -12.94 -3.74 -18.23
C ALA A 199 -13.50 -4.24 -16.88
N LEU A 200 -12.64 -4.34 -15.86
CA LEU A 200 -13.03 -4.72 -14.51
C LEU A 200 -13.95 -3.66 -13.85
N ALA A 201 -13.80 -2.39 -14.21
CA ALA A 201 -14.69 -1.33 -13.74
C ALA A 201 -16.16 -1.58 -14.11
N TYR A 202 -16.41 -2.16 -15.29
CA TYR A 202 -17.76 -2.58 -15.67
C TYR A 202 -18.31 -3.68 -14.75
N VAL A 203 -17.46 -4.62 -14.33
CA VAL A 203 -17.85 -5.68 -13.38
C VAL A 203 -18.15 -5.07 -12.01
N VAL A 204 -17.32 -4.11 -11.55
CA VAL A 204 -17.54 -3.37 -10.29
C VAL A 204 -18.88 -2.62 -10.35
N TRP A 205 -19.15 -1.90 -11.44
CA TRP A 205 -20.42 -1.19 -11.63
C TRP A 205 -21.63 -2.11 -11.53
N LYS A 206 -21.55 -3.31 -12.05
CA LYS A 206 -22.66 -4.29 -12.08
C LYS A 206 -22.82 -5.05 -10.77
N LYS A 207 -21.72 -5.37 -10.08
CA LYS A 207 -21.72 -6.33 -8.95
C LYS A 207 -21.50 -5.71 -7.57
N LEU A 208 -20.94 -4.50 -7.47
CA LEU A 208 -20.67 -3.87 -6.19
C LEU A 208 -21.90 -3.07 -5.73
N PRO A 209 -22.62 -3.47 -4.66
CA PRO A 209 -23.73 -2.68 -4.12
C PRO A 209 -23.20 -1.53 -3.25
N ASP A 210 -23.96 -0.44 -3.14
CA ASP A 210 -23.54 0.72 -2.32
C ASP A 210 -23.66 0.47 -0.80
N GLY A 211 -24.55 -0.46 -0.41
CA GLY A 211 -24.75 -0.83 0.99
C GLY A 211 -25.70 -2.03 1.10
N PRO A 212 -25.94 -2.52 2.33
CA PRO A 212 -26.75 -3.72 2.59
C PRO A 212 -28.13 -3.68 1.94
N ALA A 213 -28.84 -2.54 2.05
CA ALA A 213 -30.19 -2.37 1.49
C ALA A 213 -30.21 -2.49 -0.05
N SER A 214 -29.10 -2.22 -0.74
CA SER A 214 -29.01 -2.28 -2.21
C SER A 214 -28.47 -3.62 -2.74
N ALA A 215 -28.16 -4.57 -1.86
CA ALA A 215 -27.53 -5.85 -2.24
C ALA A 215 -28.58 -6.88 -2.68
N PRO A 216 -28.63 -7.28 -3.96
CA PRO A 216 -29.67 -8.19 -4.47
C PRO A 216 -29.57 -9.63 -3.94
N TRP A 217 -28.45 -9.96 -3.29
CA TRP A 217 -28.17 -11.26 -2.71
C TRP A 217 -28.39 -11.34 -1.19
N LEU A 218 -28.85 -10.24 -0.56
CA LEU A 218 -29.30 -10.20 0.83
C LEU A 218 -30.82 -10.22 0.91
N THR A 219 -31.35 -10.85 1.97
CA THR A 219 -32.75 -10.67 2.32
C THR A 219 -32.93 -9.32 3.03
N ALA A 220 -34.13 -8.74 2.99
CA ALA A 220 -34.41 -7.49 3.70
C ALA A 220 -34.14 -7.60 5.21
N ALA A 221 -34.41 -8.79 5.80
CA ALA A 221 -34.13 -9.07 7.21
C ALA A 221 -32.63 -9.05 7.51
N ASP A 222 -31.80 -9.69 6.66
CA ASP A 222 -30.35 -9.71 6.82
C ASP A 222 -29.76 -8.29 6.67
N ALA A 223 -30.24 -7.51 5.71
CA ALA A 223 -29.82 -6.12 5.50
C ALA A 223 -30.11 -5.25 6.73
N GLN A 224 -31.33 -5.34 7.26
CA GLN A 224 -31.73 -4.63 8.49
C GLN A 224 -30.92 -5.07 9.71
N ASP A 225 -30.58 -6.35 9.81
CA ASP A 225 -29.77 -6.85 10.92
C ASP A 225 -28.35 -6.28 10.87
N ILE A 226 -27.74 -6.21 9.69
CA ILE A 226 -26.42 -5.56 9.48
C ILE A 226 -26.52 -4.08 9.90
N GLU A 227 -27.49 -3.35 9.37
CA GLU A 227 -27.64 -1.91 9.66
C GLU A 227 -27.86 -1.64 11.15
N ARG A 228 -28.67 -2.49 11.82
CA ARG A 228 -28.90 -2.40 13.26
C ARG A 228 -27.64 -2.62 14.08
N ARG A 229 -26.83 -3.63 13.72
CA ARG A 229 -25.55 -3.90 14.39
C ARG A 229 -24.55 -2.76 14.21
N LEU A 230 -24.44 -2.21 13.00
CA LEU A 230 -23.56 -1.07 12.72
C LEU A 230 -24.02 0.19 13.46
N ALA A 231 -25.32 0.45 13.51
CA ALA A 231 -25.88 1.57 14.29
C ALA A 231 -25.63 1.42 15.79
N ALA A 232 -25.77 0.21 16.34
CA ALA A 232 -25.45 -0.08 17.74
C ALA A 232 -23.96 0.12 18.05
N GLU A 233 -23.05 -0.29 17.15
CA GLU A 233 -21.61 -0.04 17.29
C GLU A 233 -21.29 1.45 17.31
N GLN A 234 -21.92 2.23 16.41
CA GLN A 234 -21.73 3.68 16.35
C GLN A 234 -22.26 4.39 17.61
N ALA A 235 -23.40 3.95 18.13
CA ALA A 235 -23.96 4.49 19.36
C ALA A 235 -23.12 4.16 20.61
N ALA A 236 -22.47 3.00 20.63
CA ALA A 236 -21.60 2.56 21.72
C ALA A 236 -20.16 3.13 21.63
N ALA A 237 -19.83 3.88 20.56
CA ALA A 237 -18.49 4.43 20.36
C ALA A 237 -18.12 5.39 21.49
N PRO A 238 -16.91 5.28 22.09
CA PRO A 238 -16.47 6.17 23.16
C PRO A 238 -16.47 7.63 22.73
N GLN A 239 -16.70 8.52 23.72
CA GLN A 239 -16.68 9.96 23.53
C GLN A 239 -15.40 10.41 22.81
N GLN A 240 -15.53 11.23 21.79
CA GLN A 240 -14.48 11.56 20.83
C GLN A 240 -13.31 12.29 21.47
N SER A 241 -12.10 11.78 21.27
CA SER A 241 -10.89 12.55 21.55
C SER A 241 -10.86 13.82 20.69
N LYS A 242 -10.40 14.96 21.25
CA LYS A 242 -10.31 16.21 20.48
C LYS A 242 -9.29 16.06 19.35
N LEU A 243 -9.67 16.34 18.10
CA LEU A 243 -8.80 16.29 16.93
C LEU A 243 -7.46 17.00 17.11
N GLY A 244 -7.45 18.12 17.86
CA GLY A 244 -6.22 18.87 18.16
C GLY A 244 -5.20 18.11 19.01
N GLN A 245 -5.58 17.05 19.72
CA GLN A 245 -4.63 16.28 20.53
C GLN A 245 -3.61 15.53 19.68
N MET A 246 -3.99 15.08 18.48
CA MET A 246 -3.08 14.35 17.61
C MET A 246 -1.87 15.19 17.17
N PHE A 247 -2.05 16.49 16.95
CA PHE A 247 -0.95 17.39 16.55
C PHE A 247 0.01 17.72 17.71
N ARG A 248 -0.46 17.57 18.96
CA ARG A 248 0.34 17.84 20.16
C ARG A 248 1.01 16.61 20.73
N ASP A 249 0.58 15.41 20.34
CA ASP A 249 1.17 14.18 20.86
C ASP A 249 2.49 13.86 20.14
N ARG A 250 3.59 14.03 20.88
CA ARG A 250 4.94 13.71 20.41
C ARG A 250 5.07 12.27 19.86
N GLN A 251 4.31 11.33 20.41
CA GLN A 251 4.38 9.93 19.99
C GLN A 251 3.85 9.73 18.57
N ILE A 252 2.84 10.52 18.16
CA ILE A 252 2.33 10.50 16.80
C ILE A 252 3.38 11.03 15.82
N TRP A 253 4.08 12.11 16.16
CA TRP A 253 5.18 12.62 15.34
C TRP A 253 6.35 11.64 15.23
N LEU A 254 6.71 10.93 16.31
CA LEU A 254 7.72 9.88 16.25
C LEU A 254 7.28 8.72 15.35
N ALA A 255 6.00 8.32 15.41
CA ALA A 255 5.46 7.31 14.51
C ALA A 255 5.47 7.77 13.04
N ILE A 256 5.15 9.05 12.77
CA ILE A 256 5.24 9.65 11.43
C ILE A 256 6.67 9.57 10.90
N VAL A 257 7.68 9.95 11.69
CA VAL A 257 9.09 9.90 11.26
C VAL A 257 9.49 8.47 10.89
N VAL A 258 9.17 7.50 11.73
CA VAL A 258 9.48 6.08 11.44
C VAL A 258 8.74 5.60 10.19
N TYR A 259 7.47 5.95 10.06
CA TYR A 259 6.66 5.56 8.91
C TYR A 259 7.11 6.23 7.61
N PHE A 260 7.52 7.49 7.67
CA PHE A 260 8.08 8.22 6.53
C PHE A 260 9.35 7.55 5.98
N VAL A 261 10.30 7.17 6.85
CA VAL A 261 11.51 6.44 6.45
C VAL A 261 11.16 5.05 5.90
N HIS A 262 10.18 4.38 6.50
CA HIS A 262 9.67 3.12 5.99
C HIS A 262 9.09 3.28 4.57
N GLN A 263 8.33 4.34 4.30
CA GLN A 263 7.76 4.60 2.98
C GLN A 263 8.82 4.99 1.94
N ILE A 264 9.85 5.73 2.33
CA ILE A 264 11.04 5.92 1.49
C ILE A 264 11.60 4.56 1.06
N THR A 265 11.76 3.64 2.02
CA THR A 265 12.35 2.32 1.75
C THR A 265 11.49 1.47 0.84
N ILE A 266 10.19 1.32 1.15
CA ILE A 266 9.31 0.44 0.38
C ILE A 266 9.19 0.91 -1.08
N TYR A 267 9.03 2.22 -1.32
CA TYR A 267 8.89 2.73 -2.68
C TYR A 267 10.22 2.80 -3.44
N THR A 268 11.35 2.95 -2.75
CA THR A 268 12.65 2.76 -3.39
C THR A 268 12.84 1.31 -3.83
N VAL A 269 12.53 0.35 -2.97
CA VAL A 269 12.59 -1.08 -3.35
C VAL A 269 11.65 -1.34 -4.52
N ILE A 270 10.38 -0.91 -4.48
CA ILE A 270 9.41 -1.11 -5.56
C ILE A 270 9.95 -0.60 -6.90
N PHE A 271 10.47 0.63 -6.96
CA PHE A 271 10.79 1.28 -8.23
C PHE A 271 12.20 1.01 -8.75
N PHE A 272 13.12 0.56 -7.91
CA PHE A 272 14.52 0.36 -8.32
C PHE A 272 14.95 -1.11 -8.32
N LEU A 273 14.24 -2.00 -7.62
CA LEU A 273 14.57 -3.43 -7.54
C LEU A 273 14.70 -4.09 -8.93
N PRO A 274 13.75 -3.96 -9.88
CA PRO A 274 13.89 -4.61 -11.19
C PRO A 274 15.13 -4.12 -11.95
N GLY A 275 15.36 -2.79 -11.94
CA GLY A 275 16.53 -2.20 -12.57
C GLY A 275 17.85 -2.68 -11.98
N ILE A 276 17.94 -2.82 -10.65
CA ILE A 276 19.12 -3.35 -9.97
C ILE A 276 19.33 -4.83 -10.32
N ILE A 277 18.28 -5.65 -10.31
CA ILE A 277 18.36 -7.06 -10.72
C ILE A 277 18.83 -7.18 -12.17
N GLY A 278 18.34 -6.34 -13.06
CA GLY A 278 18.75 -6.31 -14.46
C GLY A 278 20.26 -6.04 -14.68
N THR A 279 20.94 -5.44 -13.70
CA THR A 279 22.42 -5.24 -13.77
C THR A 279 23.24 -6.47 -13.36
N TYR A 280 22.62 -7.51 -12.80
CA TYR A 280 23.36 -8.66 -12.25
C TYR A 280 23.91 -9.60 -13.31
N ALA A 281 23.20 -9.76 -14.43
CA ALA A 281 23.61 -10.60 -15.55
C ALA A 281 22.84 -10.20 -16.82
N ALA A 282 23.19 -10.79 -17.96
CA ALA A 282 22.41 -10.66 -19.20
C ALA A 282 21.10 -11.46 -19.08
N LEU A 283 20.14 -10.92 -18.34
CA LEU A 283 18.84 -11.54 -18.08
C LEU A 283 17.78 -11.03 -19.08
N SER A 284 16.88 -11.91 -19.52
CA SER A 284 15.70 -11.47 -20.26
C SER A 284 14.74 -10.68 -19.34
N PRO A 285 13.87 -9.82 -19.89
CA PRO A 285 12.87 -9.09 -19.08
C PRO A 285 12.01 -10.01 -18.22
N PHE A 286 11.65 -11.16 -18.72
CA PHE A 286 10.90 -12.17 -17.97
C PHE A 286 11.70 -12.73 -16.77
N GLN A 287 13.00 -13.02 -16.98
CA GLN A 287 13.87 -13.49 -15.90
C GLN A 287 14.07 -12.43 -14.82
N VAL A 288 14.25 -11.16 -15.20
CA VAL A 288 14.28 -10.03 -14.25
C VAL A 288 12.97 -9.99 -13.46
N GLY A 289 11.85 -10.13 -14.13
CA GLY A 289 10.53 -10.17 -13.51
C GLY A 289 10.39 -11.31 -12.49
N LEU A 290 10.80 -12.53 -12.84
CA LEU A 290 10.79 -13.69 -11.93
C LEU A 290 11.63 -13.47 -10.68
N LEU A 291 12.84 -12.95 -10.84
CA LEU A 291 13.72 -12.66 -9.70
C LEU A 291 13.17 -11.52 -8.84
N THR A 292 12.51 -10.54 -9.44
CA THR A 292 11.84 -9.46 -8.70
C THR A 292 10.73 -9.98 -7.80
N ALA A 293 10.05 -11.08 -8.14
CA ALA A 293 9.02 -11.67 -7.30
C ALA A 293 9.55 -12.29 -5.99
N VAL A 294 10.82 -12.73 -5.96
CA VAL A 294 11.38 -13.45 -4.81
C VAL A 294 11.37 -12.62 -3.51
N PRO A 295 11.81 -11.36 -3.47
CA PRO A 295 11.66 -10.52 -2.28
C PRO A 295 10.21 -10.35 -1.81
N TRP A 296 9.26 -10.27 -2.74
CA TRP A 296 7.85 -10.11 -2.37
C TRP A 296 7.22 -11.37 -1.78
N ILE A 297 7.71 -12.56 -2.17
CA ILE A 297 7.37 -13.82 -1.48
C ILE A 297 7.89 -13.78 -0.05
N ALA A 298 9.11 -13.32 0.18
CA ALA A 298 9.64 -13.12 1.53
C ALA A 298 8.80 -12.11 2.33
N ALA A 299 8.37 -11.00 1.71
CA ALA A 299 7.47 -10.02 2.32
C ALA A 299 6.12 -10.64 2.77
N ALA A 300 5.53 -11.50 1.93
CA ALA A 300 4.30 -12.21 2.26
C ALA A 300 4.50 -13.18 3.44
N ILE A 301 5.61 -13.93 3.48
CA ILE A 301 5.97 -14.80 4.61
C ILE A 301 6.13 -13.97 5.89
N GLY A 302 6.87 -12.85 5.82
CA GLY A 302 7.05 -11.93 6.94
C GLY A 302 5.73 -11.44 7.51
N ALA A 303 4.86 -10.93 6.64
CA ALA A 303 3.53 -10.43 7.00
C ALA A 303 2.64 -11.50 7.65
N ALA A 304 2.75 -12.76 7.23
CA ALA A 304 1.94 -13.85 7.77
C ALA A 304 2.45 -14.38 9.13
N THR A 305 3.75 -14.26 9.40
CA THR A 305 4.38 -14.94 10.56
C THR A 305 4.69 -14.01 11.72
N PHE A 306 5.40 -12.90 11.47
CA PHE A 306 5.98 -12.08 12.53
C PHE A 306 4.98 -11.22 13.34
N PRO A 307 3.87 -10.67 12.80
CA PRO A 307 2.94 -9.85 13.58
C PRO A 307 2.34 -10.62 14.77
N ARG A 308 2.26 -11.94 14.69
CA ARG A 308 1.80 -12.80 15.80
C ARG A 308 2.71 -12.75 17.04
N LEU A 309 3.97 -12.31 16.88
CA LEU A 309 4.93 -12.14 17.97
C LEU A 309 4.71 -10.85 18.75
N ALA A 310 3.95 -9.90 18.20
CA ALA A 310 3.68 -8.58 18.79
C ALA A 310 2.62 -8.63 19.90
N THR A 311 2.78 -9.48 20.90
CA THR A 311 1.78 -9.78 21.93
C THR A 311 1.82 -8.82 23.15
N SER A 312 2.83 -7.95 23.23
CA SER A 312 2.96 -6.97 24.32
C SER A 312 3.62 -5.68 23.82
N PRO A 313 3.45 -4.54 24.52
CA PRO A 313 4.06 -3.27 24.14
C PRO A 313 5.59 -3.36 23.95
N ARG A 314 6.26 -4.07 24.84
CA ARG A 314 7.72 -4.29 24.73
C ARG A 314 8.06 -5.10 23.49
N ARG A 315 7.34 -6.20 23.22
CA ARG A 315 7.56 -7.03 22.01
C ARG A 315 7.27 -6.27 20.72
N CYS A 316 6.22 -5.45 20.68
CA CYS A 316 5.95 -4.57 19.54
C CYS A 316 7.14 -3.65 19.26
N ARG A 317 7.66 -2.96 20.28
CA ARG A 317 8.82 -2.06 20.15
C ARG A 317 10.09 -2.80 19.74
N THR A 318 10.38 -3.95 20.36
CA THR A 318 11.54 -4.77 20.00
C THR A 318 11.44 -5.27 18.56
N LEU A 319 10.28 -5.76 18.15
CA LEU A 319 10.06 -6.26 16.78
C LEU A 319 10.15 -5.12 15.75
N LEU A 320 9.65 -3.93 16.07
CA LEU A 320 9.81 -2.74 15.25
C LEU A 320 11.29 -2.35 15.09
N PHE A 321 12.01 -2.29 16.19
CA PHE A 321 13.45 -1.96 16.22
C PHE A 321 14.27 -2.97 15.41
N LEU A 322 14.12 -4.26 15.70
CA LEU A 322 14.82 -5.33 14.98
C LEU A 322 14.42 -5.39 13.51
N GLY A 323 13.13 -5.19 13.20
CA GLY A 323 12.64 -5.14 11.83
C GLY A 323 13.31 -4.04 11.00
N LEU A 324 13.41 -2.82 11.55
CA LEU A 324 14.09 -1.70 10.89
C LEU A 324 15.59 -1.96 10.70
N LEU A 325 16.28 -2.55 11.69
CA LEU A 325 17.67 -2.95 11.56
C LEU A 325 17.87 -4.07 10.54
N THR A 326 16.97 -5.04 10.49
CA THR A 326 16.98 -6.11 9.48
C THR A 326 16.83 -5.55 8.08
N MET A 327 15.92 -4.58 7.89
CA MET A 327 15.75 -3.88 6.61
C MET A 327 17.05 -3.12 6.23
N ALA A 328 17.66 -2.42 7.17
CA ALA A 328 18.92 -1.71 6.93
C ALA A 328 20.06 -2.68 6.53
N ALA A 329 20.22 -3.77 7.27
CA ALA A 329 21.20 -4.81 6.96
C ALA A 329 20.95 -5.44 5.57
N GLY A 330 19.67 -5.68 5.24
CA GLY A 330 19.29 -6.18 3.93
C GLY A 330 19.67 -5.23 2.78
N LEU A 331 19.44 -3.91 2.92
CA LEU A 331 19.87 -2.94 1.91
C LEU A 331 21.39 -2.84 1.79
N LEU A 332 22.13 -2.95 2.90
CA LEU A 332 23.59 -2.99 2.86
C LEU A 332 24.09 -4.26 2.12
N LEU A 333 23.50 -5.41 2.38
CA LEU A 333 23.78 -6.64 1.62
C LEU A 333 23.42 -6.48 0.14
N ALA A 334 22.27 -5.87 -0.17
CA ALA A 334 21.83 -5.61 -1.54
C ALA A 334 22.77 -4.66 -2.30
N SER A 335 23.54 -3.84 -1.60
CA SER A 335 24.55 -2.96 -2.21
C SER A 335 25.85 -3.66 -2.60
N LEU A 336 26.07 -4.91 -2.20
CA LEU A 336 27.25 -5.67 -2.58
C LEU A 336 27.16 -6.14 -4.05
N ALA A 337 28.31 -6.26 -4.70
CA ALA A 337 28.40 -6.55 -6.14
C ALA A 337 28.02 -8.00 -6.53
N ASN A 338 27.62 -8.83 -5.58
CA ASN A 338 27.26 -10.22 -5.84
C ASN A 338 25.75 -10.35 -6.02
N SER A 339 25.30 -10.87 -7.16
CA SER A 339 23.90 -11.00 -7.54
C SER A 339 23.08 -11.82 -6.55
N PHE A 340 23.62 -12.93 -6.05
CA PHE A 340 22.93 -13.79 -5.09
C PHE A 340 22.79 -13.10 -3.73
N ILE A 341 23.87 -12.48 -3.24
CA ILE A 341 23.85 -11.72 -1.98
C ILE A 341 22.92 -10.51 -2.10
N GLY A 342 22.90 -9.85 -3.26
CA GLY A 342 21.99 -8.73 -3.54
C GLY A 342 20.52 -9.14 -3.45
N LEU A 343 20.14 -10.24 -4.10
CA LEU A 343 18.78 -10.77 -4.04
C LEU A 343 18.39 -11.21 -2.62
N LEU A 344 19.31 -11.86 -1.90
CA LEU A 344 19.12 -12.21 -0.49
C LEU A 344 18.93 -10.96 0.37
N GLY A 345 19.71 -9.91 0.14
CA GLY A 345 19.59 -8.63 0.84
C GLY A 345 18.24 -7.97 0.63
N PHE A 346 17.76 -7.89 -0.61
CA PHE A 346 16.41 -7.40 -0.90
C PHE A 346 15.32 -8.28 -0.29
N SER A 347 15.49 -9.60 -0.28
CA SER A 347 14.55 -10.53 0.35
C SER A 347 14.50 -10.34 1.86
N LEU A 348 15.65 -10.09 2.50
CA LEU A 348 15.72 -9.79 3.92
C LEU A 348 15.07 -8.45 4.27
N THR A 349 15.26 -7.43 3.43
CA THR A 349 14.56 -6.14 3.56
C THR A 349 13.05 -6.34 3.43
N ALA A 350 12.62 -7.02 2.37
CA ALA A 350 11.22 -7.23 2.06
C ALA A 350 10.49 -8.05 3.13
N LEU A 351 11.15 -9.04 3.74
CA LEU A 351 10.62 -9.86 4.84
C LEU A 351 10.04 -9.00 5.97
N MET A 352 10.65 -7.85 6.25
CA MET A 352 10.25 -6.98 7.35
C MET A 352 9.36 -5.80 6.93
N LEU A 353 9.19 -5.52 5.63
CA LEU A 353 8.42 -4.36 5.16
C LEU A 353 7.01 -4.31 5.78
N PHE A 354 6.19 -5.32 5.55
CA PHE A 354 4.80 -5.31 6.04
C PHE A 354 4.71 -5.61 7.55
N VAL A 355 5.71 -6.24 8.13
CA VAL A 355 5.82 -6.43 9.59
C VAL A 355 5.98 -5.07 10.27
N VAL A 356 6.97 -4.29 9.85
CA VAL A 356 7.24 -2.95 10.35
C VAL A 356 6.03 -2.04 10.14
N GLN A 357 5.43 -2.06 8.93
CA GLN A 357 4.25 -1.27 8.61
C GLN A 357 3.08 -1.57 9.56
N SER A 358 2.77 -2.83 9.81
CA SER A 358 1.65 -3.21 10.68
C SER A 358 1.89 -2.78 12.13
N ILE A 359 3.12 -2.87 12.62
CA ILE A 359 3.46 -2.54 14.01
C ILE A 359 3.49 -1.03 14.25
N ILE A 360 3.95 -0.24 13.28
CA ILE A 360 3.95 1.23 13.40
C ILE A 360 2.56 1.75 13.75
N PHE A 361 1.50 1.22 13.12
CA PHE A 361 0.13 1.66 13.34
C PHE A 361 -0.43 1.28 14.72
N VAL A 362 0.17 0.34 15.44
CA VAL A 362 -0.24 -0.02 16.80
C VAL A 362 -0.05 1.16 17.76
N PHE A 363 0.99 1.97 17.58
CA PHE A 363 1.30 3.09 18.49
C PHE A 363 0.26 4.21 18.41
N PRO A 364 -0.07 4.81 17.26
CA PRO A 364 -1.15 5.78 17.17
C PRO A 364 -2.51 5.20 17.59
N SER A 365 -2.80 3.95 17.21
CA SER A 365 -4.07 3.29 17.52
C SER A 365 -4.28 3.07 19.03
N SER A 366 -3.21 2.94 19.81
CA SER A 366 -3.31 2.77 21.27
C SER A 366 -3.53 4.08 22.01
N ARG A 367 -3.37 5.23 21.36
CA ARG A 367 -3.40 6.57 21.98
C ARG A 367 -4.62 7.41 21.59
N LEU A 368 -5.22 7.10 20.46
CA LEU A 368 -6.36 7.83 19.91
C LEU A 368 -7.61 6.96 19.92
N SER A 369 -8.77 7.60 20.04
CA SER A 369 -10.08 6.93 20.00
C SER A 369 -11.09 7.70 19.16
N GLY A 370 -12.15 7.02 18.72
CA GLY A 370 -13.23 7.62 17.94
C GLY A 370 -12.76 8.29 16.63
N SER A 371 -13.28 9.46 16.34
CA SER A 371 -12.93 10.22 15.13
C SER A 371 -11.48 10.68 15.10
N ALA A 372 -10.86 10.94 16.27
CA ALA A 372 -9.45 11.31 16.36
C ALA A 372 -8.52 10.15 15.97
N LEU A 373 -8.92 8.90 16.20
CA LEU A 373 -8.17 7.73 15.72
C LEU A 373 -8.16 7.68 14.19
N ALA A 374 -9.32 7.81 13.55
CA ALA A 374 -9.43 7.79 12.10
C ALA A 374 -8.63 8.94 11.46
N ALA A 375 -8.78 10.16 11.98
CA ALA A 375 -8.04 11.33 11.51
C ALA A 375 -6.52 11.21 11.77
N GLY A 376 -6.12 10.69 12.94
CA GLY A 376 -4.72 10.48 13.29
C GLY A 376 -4.04 9.43 12.41
N LEU A 377 -4.70 8.31 12.13
CA LEU A 377 -4.18 7.31 11.19
C LEU A 377 -4.09 7.87 9.77
N ALA A 378 -5.12 8.61 9.31
CA ALA A 378 -5.07 9.30 8.02
C ALA A 378 -3.91 10.30 7.95
N PHE A 379 -3.67 11.07 9.00
CA PHE A 379 -2.56 12.02 9.07
C PHE A 379 -1.19 11.31 9.01
N VAL A 380 -1.02 10.21 9.77
CA VAL A 380 0.21 9.39 9.72
C VAL A 380 0.43 8.81 8.33
N THR A 381 -0.62 8.28 7.68
CA THR A 381 -0.52 7.71 6.32
C THR A 381 -0.19 8.77 5.28
N THR A 382 -0.86 9.92 5.31
CA THR A 382 -0.62 11.03 4.37
C THR A 382 0.81 11.55 4.50
N CYS A 383 1.28 11.79 5.74
CA CYS A 383 2.68 12.19 5.97
C CYS A 383 3.68 11.13 5.47
N GLY A 384 3.36 9.84 5.66
CA GLY A 384 4.18 8.75 5.15
C GLY A 384 4.24 8.70 3.63
N LEU A 385 3.12 8.95 2.93
CA LEU A 385 3.07 8.96 1.47
C LEU A 385 4.04 9.96 0.82
N PHE A 386 4.36 11.07 1.50
CA PHE A 386 5.45 11.95 1.06
C PHE A 386 6.81 11.25 1.03
N GLY A 387 7.02 10.19 1.81
CA GLY A 387 8.19 9.31 1.68
C GLY A 387 8.24 8.60 0.32
N GLY A 388 7.07 8.26 -0.22
CA GLY A 388 6.93 7.72 -1.58
C GLY A 388 7.31 8.73 -2.68
N PHE A 389 7.16 10.03 -2.42
CA PHE A 389 7.70 11.08 -3.30
C PHE A 389 9.21 11.24 -3.12
N VAL A 390 9.68 11.38 -1.88
CA VAL A 390 11.08 11.68 -1.57
C VAL A 390 12.00 10.51 -1.94
N GLY A 391 11.62 9.27 -1.62
CA GLY A 391 12.45 8.09 -1.84
C GLY A 391 12.91 7.92 -3.27
N PRO A 392 12.01 7.73 -4.24
CA PRO A 392 12.38 7.58 -5.65
C PRO A 392 13.07 8.82 -6.22
N SER A 393 12.65 10.04 -5.84
CA SER A 393 13.24 11.28 -6.34
C SER A 393 14.71 11.41 -5.90
N VAL A 394 15.00 11.18 -4.63
CA VAL A 394 16.38 11.23 -4.10
C VAL A 394 17.21 10.08 -4.67
N MET A 395 16.64 8.89 -4.79
CA MET A 395 17.34 7.73 -5.35
C MET A 395 17.73 7.96 -6.82
N GLY A 396 16.82 8.53 -7.63
CA GLY A 396 17.10 8.88 -9.02
C GLY A 396 18.19 9.94 -9.15
N LEU A 397 18.18 10.97 -8.28
CA LEU A 397 19.22 11.99 -8.24
C LEU A 397 20.60 11.41 -7.87
N ILE A 398 20.64 10.52 -6.87
CA ILE A 398 21.88 9.85 -6.48
C ILE A 398 22.41 8.97 -7.61
N GLU A 399 21.53 8.19 -8.25
CA GLU A 399 21.90 7.36 -9.41
C GLU A 399 22.49 8.22 -10.55
N GLN A 400 21.87 9.38 -10.84
CA GLN A 400 22.36 10.27 -11.88
C GLN A 400 23.71 10.91 -11.55
N THR A 401 23.91 11.35 -10.31
CA THR A 401 25.13 12.07 -9.89
C THR A 401 26.31 11.16 -9.63
N THR A 402 26.06 9.91 -9.18
CA THR A 402 27.12 8.97 -8.79
C THR A 402 27.30 7.81 -9.78
N GLY A 403 26.40 7.68 -10.76
CA GLY A 403 26.37 6.55 -11.69
C GLY A 403 25.98 5.22 -11.03
N SER A 404 25.54 5.23 -9.78
CA SER A 404 25.26 3.99 -9.02
C SER A 404 24.11 4.14 -8.05
N THR A 405 23.24 3.16 -8.02
CA THR A 405 22.17 3.03 -7.01
C THR A 405 22.67 2.65 -5.61
N ARG A 406 23.90 2.15 -5.49
CA ARG A 406 24.50 1.68 -4.20
C ARG A 406 24.52 2.76 -3.13
N ASN A 407 24.94 3.99 -3.51
CA ASN A 407 25.02 5.10 -2.57
C ASN A 407 23.63 5.46 -2.00
N GLY A 408 22.59 5.34 -2.83
CA GLY A 408 21.22 5.49 -2.39
C GLY A 408 20.78 4.45 -1.39
N LEU A 409 21.12 3.17 -1.62
CA LEU A 409 20.84 2.08 -0.68
C LEU A 409 21.54 2.31 0.67
N TRP A 410 22.78 2.81 0.69
CA TRP A 410 23.50 3.15 1.93
C TRP A 410 22.84 4.28 2.71
N ILE A 411 22.41 5.34 2.02
CA ILE A 411 21.71 6.46 2.65
C ILE A 411 20.40 5.98 3.27
N ILE A 412 19.61 5.16 2.56
CA ILE A 412 18.36 4.62 3.08
C ILE A 412 18.62 3.68 4.27
N ALA A 413 19.67 2.86 4.20
CA ALA A 413 20.07 2.00 5.32
C ALA A 413 20.42 2.84 6.56
N ALA A 414 21.15 3.95 6.41
CA ALA A 414 21.45 4.87 7.50
C ALA A 414 20.18 5.51 8.07
N LEU A 415 19.24 5.94 7.21
CA LEU A 415 17.94 6.46 7.65
C LEU A 415 17.14 5.41 8.43
N LEU A 416 17.17 4.14 8.02
CA LEU A 416 16.51 3.03 8.73
C LEU A 416 17.13 2.80 10.11
N VAL A 417 18.46 2.91 10.24
CA VAL A 417 19.13 2.84 11.55
C VAL A 417 18.69 4.01 12.44
N CYS A 418 18.64 5.24 11.90
CA CYS A 418 18.12 6.39 12.64
C CYS A 418 16.64 6.17 13.07
N ALA A 419 15.80 5.65 12.17
CA ALA A 419 14.41 5.32 12.47
C ALA A 419 14.30 4.21 13.54
N ALA A 420 15.20 3.22 13.52
CA ALA A 420 15.27 2.21 14.56
C ALA A 420 15.59 2.82 15.93
N LEU A 421 16.56 3.74 16.00
CA LEU A 421 16.86 4.47 17.24
C LEU A 421 15.67 5.32 17.71
N VAL A 422 14.95 6.00 16.79
CA VAL A 422 13.74 6.75 17.12
C VAL A 422 12.64 5.81 17.64
N SER A 423 12.50 4.61 17.07
CA SER A 423 11.48 3.65 17.45
C SER A 423 11.59 3.18 18.90
N THR A 424 12.80 3.23 19.50
CA THR A 424 13.00 2.90 20.94
C THR A 424 12.28 3.85 21.89
N ARG A 425 11.96 5.08 21.42
CA ARG A 425 11.25 6.10 22.18
C ARG A 425 9.73 6.04 22.02
N LEU A 426 9.22 5.16 21.15
CA LEU A 426 7.79 4.97 20.98
C LEU A 426 7.19 4.28 22.19
N ARG A 427 6.04 4.80 22.67
CA ARG A 427 5.28 4.29 23.81
C ARG A 427 3.82 4.11 23.43
N GLN A 428 3.21 3.00 23.84
CA GLN A 428 1.77 2.80 23.73
C GLN A 428 1.04 3.57 24.84
N GLY A 429 -0.24 3.90 24.61
CA GLY A 429 -1.01 4.73 25.52
C GLY A 429 -1.18 4.18 26.96
N GLN A 430 -0.97 2.89 27.16
CA GLN A 430 -1.02 2.24 28.48
C GLN A 430 0.32 2.29 29.24
N GLU A 431 1.41 2.72 28.60
CA GLU A 431 2.72 2.92 29.23
C GLU A 431 2.82 4.36 29.73
N GLN A 432 2.10 4.71 30.81
CA GLN A 432 2.37 5.94 31.55
C GLN A 432 3.67 5.79 32.34
N PRO A 433 4.46 6.90 32.53
CA PRO A 433 5.79 6.87 33.17
C PRO A 433 5.74 6.41 34.61
#